data_2dc2476b09cc90dbe7860a011e00bf68
#
_entry.id   2dc2476b09cc90dbe7860a011e00bf68
#
_cell.length_a   1.000
_cell.length_b   1.000
_cell.length_c   1.000
_cell.angle_alpha   90.00
_cell.angle_beta   90.00
_cell.angle_gamma   90.00
#
_symmetry.space_group_name_H-M   'P 1'
#
loop_
_entity.id
_entity.type
_entity.pdbx_description
1 polymer ?
#
loop_
_entity_poly.entity_id
_entity_poly.type
_entity_poly.pdbx_seq_one_letter_code
_entity_poly.pdbx_strand_id
1 'polypeptide(L)' 'MEYIGAGLAAMGVIGPGIGIGIMAGLATSAIGRNPDAAGQIRGLAIILAAFAEGLGVLAIVVGFLAIFIQPA' A
#
# COMPACT_ATOMS: atom_id res chain seq x y z
N MET A 1 9.67 -17.85 18.05
CA MET A 1 9.16 -18.15 16.70
C MET A 1 7.69 -17.77 16.50
N GLU A 2 6.95 -17.61 17.58
CA GLU A 2 5.50 -17.40 17.54
C GLU A 2 5.07 -16.16 16.75
N TYR A 3 5.89 -15.12 16.75
CA TYR A 3 5.52 -13.85 16.10
C TYR A 3 6.27 -13.58 14.81
N ILE A 4 7.07 -14.53 14.34
CA ILE A 4 7.80 -14.34 13.07
C ILE A 4 6.84 -14.21 11.89
N GLY A 5 5.78 -15.02 11.87
CA GLY A 5 4.77 -14.92 10.82
C GLY A 5 4.09 -13.55 10.79
N ALA A 6 3.77 -13.00 11.96
CA ALA A 6 3.19 -11.67 12.05
C ALA A 6 4.17 -10.60 11.55
N GLY A 7 5.45 -10.72 11.91
CA GLY A 7 6.47 -9.79 11.44
C GLY A 7 6.68 -9.85 9.93
N LEU A 8 6.69 -11.04 9.36
CA LEU A 8 6.81 -11.21 7.91
C LEU A 8 5.59 -10.63 7.18
N ALA A 9 4.40 -10.84 7.73
CA ALA A 9 3.18 -10.28 7.15
C ALA A 9 3.20 -8.75 7.23
N ALA A 10 3.67 -8.18 8.33
CA ALA A 10 3.79 -6.73 8.48
C ALA A 10 4.74 -6.12 7.43
N MET A 11 5.79 -6.85 7.03
CA MET A 11 6.67 -6.41 5.95
C MET A 11 5.94 -6.27 4.61
N GLY A 12 4.79 -6.91 4.47
CA GLY A 12 3.97 -6.80 3.27
C GLY A 12 3.44 -5.40 3.00
N VAL A 13 3.46 -4.50 3.98
CA VAL A 13 3.05 -3.10 3.77
C VAL A 13 4.16 -2.26 3.12
N ILE A 14 5.39 -2.76 3.11
CA ILE A 14 6.54 -2.02 2.53
C ILE A 14 6.34 -1.83 1.02
N GLY A 15 5.92 -2.86 0.30
CA GLY A 15 5.71 -2.79 -1.14
C GLY A 15 4.68 -1.73 -1.52
N PRO A 16 3.44 -1.83 -1.01
CA PRO A 16 2.42 -0.80 -1.26
C PRO A 16 2.86 0.59 -0.81
N GLY A 17 3.53 0.71 0.34
CA GLY A 17 4.00 2.00 0.83
C GLY A 17 4.99 2.66 -0.11
N ILE A 18 6.00 1.91 -0.58
CA ILE A 18 6.98 2.41 -1.54
C ILE A 18 6.30 2.71 -2.87
N GLY A 19 5.43 1.82 -3.34
CA GLY A 19 4.71 1.99 -4.60
C GLY A 19 3.86 3.26 -4.61
N ILE A 20 3.11 3.50 -3.54
CA ILE A 20 2.29 4.72 -3.40
C ILE A 20 3.18 5.95 -3.36
N GLY A 21 4.30 5.90 -2.62
CA GLY A 21 5.22 7.02 -2.54
C GLY A 21 5.80 7.39 -3.90
N ILE A 22 6.24 6.40 -4.69
CA ILE A 22 6.74 6.62 -6.04
C ILE A 22 5.64 7.17 -6.94
N MET A 23 4.46 6.57 -6.90
CA MET A 23 3.32 7.01 -7.72
C MET A 23 2.93 8.45 -7.38
N ALA A 24 2.87 8.79 -6.10
CA ALA A 24 2.51 10.14 -5.67
C ALA A 24 3.52 11.17 -6.17
N GLY A 25 4.81 10.85 -6.11
CA GLY A 25 5.87 11.70 -6.65
C GLY A 25 5.72 11.91 -8.15
N LEU A 26 5.50 10.82 -8.91
CA LEU A 26 5.32 10.90 -10.35
C LEU A 26 4.04 11.65 -10.74
N ALA A 27 2.94 11.39 -10.02
CA ALA A 27 1.66 12.05 -10.27
C ALA A 27 1.77 13.56 -10.01
N THR A 28 2.39 13.94 -8.89
CA THR A 28 2.59 15.35 -8.55
C THR A 28 3.44 16.04 -9.59
N SER A 29 4.52 15.40 -10.03
CA SER A 29 5.38 15.92 -11.08
C SER A 29 4.62 16.09 -12.41
N ALA A 30 3.78 15.11 -12.77
CA ALA A 30 2.99 15.15 -13.99
C ALA A 30 1.97 16.29 -13.95
N ILE A 31 1.33 16.52 -12.80
CA ILE A 31 0.40 17.64 -12.62
C ILE A 31 1.14 18.98 -12.80
N GLY A 32 2.35 19.06 -12.23
CA GLY A 32 3.15 20.27 -12.40
C GLY A 32 3.51 20.58 -13.84
N ARG A 33 3.74 19.54 -14.65
CA ARG A 33 4.04 19.70 -16.08
C ARG A 33 2.81 19.92 -16.94
N ASN A 34 1.66 19.42 -16.50
CA ASN A 34 0.43 19.50 -17.26
C ASN A 34 -0.76 19.75 -16.32
N PRO A 35 -0.93 20.98 -15.85
CA PRO A 35 -2.00 21.31 -14.92
C PRO A 35 -3.40 21.02 -15.45
N ASP A 36 -3.59 21.07 -16.76
CA ASP A 36 -4.90 20.79 -17.37
C ASP A 36 -5.34 19.35 -17.19
N ALA A 37 -4.41 18.44 -16.97
CA ALA A 37 -4.71 17.04 -16.71
C ALA A 37 -4.78 16.71 -15.21
N ALA A 38 -4.71 17.70 -14.31
CA ALA A 38 -4.62 17.47 -12.88
C ALA A 38 -5.78 16.63 -12.35
N GLY A 39 -7.00 16.87 -12.80
CA GLY A 39 -8.17 16.11 -12.36
C GLY A 39 -8.09 14.63 -12.73
N GLN A 40 -7.69 14.32 -13.94
CA GLN A 40 -7.55 12.94 -14.42
C GLN A 40 -6.42 12.23 -13.69
N ILE A 41 -5.28 12.88 -13.53
CA ILE A 41 -4.12 12.32 -12.85
C ILE A 41 -4.46 12.03 -11.39
N ARG A 42 -5.09 12.99 -10.71
CA ARG A 42 -5.49 12.82 -9.31
C ARG A 42 -6.48 11.69 -9.15
N GLY A 43 -7.50 11.62 -10.01
CA GLY A 43 -8.50 10.56 -9.95
C GLY A 43 -7.90 9.17 -10.09
N LEU A 44 -7.02 8.98 -11.07
CA LEU A 44 -6.33 7.70 -11.27
C LEU A 44 -5.42 7.38 -10.09
N ALA A 45 -4.67 8.36 -9.60
CA ALA A 45 -3.76 8.16 -8.48
C ALA A 45 -4.52 7.72 -7.20
N ILE A 46 -5.67 8.31 -6.93
CA ILE A 46 -6.49 7.94 -5.77
C ILE A 46 -6.97 6.49 -5.89
N ILE A 47 -7.43 6.09 -7.07
CA ILE A 47 -7.89 4.72 -7.30
C ILE A 47 -6.75 3.73 -7.09
N LEU A 48 -5.60 3.99 -7.69
CA LEU A 48 -4.44 3.10 -7.56
C LEU A 48 -3.93 3.05 -6.12
N ALA A 49 -3.92 4.19 -5.42
CA ALA A 49 -3.53 4.23 -4.01
C ALA A 49 -4.48 3.41 -3.14
N ALA A 50 -5.79 3.48 -3.41
CA ALA A 50 -6.77 2.68 -2.67
C ALA A 50 -6.53 1.18 -2.85
N PHE A 51 -6.23 0.71 -4.05
CA PHE A 51 -5.90 -0.70 -4.28
C PHE A 51 -4.62 -1.10 -3.57
N ALA A 52 -3.58 -0.28 -3.62
CA ALA A 52 -2.31 -0.58 -2.96
C ALA A 52 -2.47 -0.62 -1.44
N GLU A 53 -3.22 0.32 -0.87
CA GLU A 53 -3.53 0.32 0.56
C GLU A 53 -4.35 -0.89 0.96
N GLY A 54 -5.27 -1.34 0.11
CA GLY A 54 -6.03 -2.56 0.33
C GLY A 54 -5.13 -3.77 0.51
N LEU A 55 -4.07 -3.90 -0.30
CA LEU A 55 -3.09 -4.97 -0.15
C LEU A 55 -2.35 -4.85 1.18
N GLY A 56 -1.99 -3.63 1.60
CA GLY A 56 -1.34 -3.41 2.89
C GLY A 56 -2.25 -3.80 4.06
N VAL A 57 -3.53 -3.47 3.97
CA VAL A 57 -4.50 -3.87 4.99
C VAL A 57 -4.64 -5.39 5.05
N LEU A 58 -4.68 -6.07 3.91
CA LEU A 58 -4.72 -7.53 3.87
C LEU A 58 -3.48 -8.15 4.52
N ALA A 59 -2.31 -7.56 4.31
CA ALA A 59 -1.08 -8.03 4.94
C ALA A 59 -1.17 -7.93 6.46
N ILE A 60 -1.73 -6.84 6.99
CA ILE A 60 -1.93 -6.68 8.41
C ILE A 60 -2.95 -7.69 8.95
N VAL A 61 -4.01 -7.96 8.23
CA VAL A 61 -5.00 -8.99 8.61
C VAL A 61 -4.32 -10.35 8.70
N VAL A 62 -3.48 -10.70 7.74
CA VAL A 62 -2.70 -11.95 7.80
C VAL A 62 -1.81 -11.98 9.04
N GLY A 63 -1.21 -10.84 9.39
CA GLY A 63 -0.41 -10.73 10.60
C GLY A 63 -1.21 -11.00 11.87
N PHE A 64 -2.41 -10.45 11.98
CA PHE A 64 -3.31 -10.75 13.09
C PHE A 64 -3.66 -12.23 13.14
N LEU A 65 -4.02 -12.81 12.02
CA LEU A 65 -4.34 -14.24 11.96
C LEU A 65 -3.15 -15.10 12.39
N ALA A 66 -1.94 -14.72 11.99
CA ALA A 66 -0.74 -15.44 12.36
C ALA A 66 -0.51 -15.41 13.88
N ILE A 67 -0.94 -14.34 14.58
CA ILE A 67 -0.84 -14.27 16.03
C ILE A 67 -1.92 -15.11 16.71
N PHE A 68 -3.15 -15.03 16.23
CA PHE A 68 -4.30 -15.64 16.90
C PHE A 68 -4.52 -17.11 16.55
N ILE A 69 -4.03 -17.56 15.39
CA ILE A 69 -4.19 -18.94 14.93
C ILE A 69 -2.84 -19.64 15.00
N GLN A 70 -2.32 -19.78 16.21
CA GLN A 70 -1.06 -20.49 16.44
C GLN A 70 -1.35 -21.98 16.62
N PRO A 71 -0.50 -22.85 16.07
CA PRO A 71 -0.63 -24.28 16.32
C PRO A 71 -0.38 -24.58 17.81
N ALA A 72 -1.04 -25.64 18.31
CA ALA A 72 -0.93 -26.05 19.70
C ALA A 72 0.48 -26.56 20.04
#